data_a7eddfb8da0438e2f647f1884cd93915
#
_entry.id   a7eddfb8da0438e2f647f1884cd93915
#
_cell.length_a   1.000
_cell.length_b   1.000
_cell.length_c   1.000
_cell.angle_alpha   90.00
_cell.angle_beta   90.00
_cell.angle_gamma   90.00
#
_symmetry.space_group_name_H-M   'P 1'
#
loop_
_entity.id
_entity.type
_entity.pdbx_description
1 polymer ?
#
loop_
_entity_poly.entity_id
_entity_poly.type
_entity_poly.pdbx_seq_one_letter_code
_entity_poly.pdbx_strand_id
1 'polypeptide(L)'
;MTFRALVILGPTASGKSSLAMALATSDTGRDVGIELLSIDAMQVYRGMDIGTAKPTVSEQTLVRHHLIDLVDATQAFTVAQFQIAYQHAVDDITSRGGRALLVGGTGLYVRAVVDGLTLPGQWPEVRARLDDELIAIGPEALHQRLCQLDPTAGSKMEPSNSRRIIRALEVCEGSGRPFSSFGPGVDTYPASEVQQVALRWPRDVLARRIEERVRVMIERGLQAEVENLLTQGLSPTALQALGYKEMVEHIEGRMSLEEVIATIVVKTRQFAVRQERWFRRDPRINWFDIESDPVTEVAPQLIGLLA
;
A
#
# COMPACT_ATOMS: atom_id res chain seq x y z
N MET A 1 4.62 28.61 12.66
CA MET A 1 4.39 27.20 13.08
C MET A 1 5.13 26.31 12.09
N THR A 2 5.89 25.34 12.53
CA THR A 2 6.60 24.41 11.64
C THR A 2 5.57 23.43 11.08
N PHE A 3 5.44 23.33 9.76
CA PHE A 3 4.57 22.36 9.12
C PHE A 3 4.95 20.94 9.58
N ARG A 4 3.99 20.22 10.12
CA ARG A 4 4.14 18.80 10.40
C ARG A 4 3.63 18.03 9.20
N ALA A 5 4.46 17.14 8.66
CA ALA A 5 4.05 16.29 7.55
C ALA A 5 2.71 15.60 7.88
N LEU A 6 1.78 15.60 6.92
CA LEU A 6 0.44 15.03 7.07
C LEU A 6 0.32 13.78 6.18
N VAL A 7 -0.26 12.72 6.72
CA VAL A 7 -0.60 11.53 5.93
C VAL A 7 -2.10 11.22 6.03
N ILE A 8 -2.74 11.05 4.88
CA ILE A 8 -4.15 10.66 4.75
C ILE A 8 -4.22 9.16 4.47
N LEU A 9 -4.81 8.45 5.41
CA LEU A 9 -4.93 7.00 5.44
C LEU A 9 -6.39 6.55 5.29
N GLY A 10 -6.57 5.26 5.09
CA GLY A 10 -7.88 4.61 5.10
C GLY A 10 -7.96 3.48 4.08
N PRO A 11 -9.04 2.71 4.09
CA PRO A 11 -9.25 1.62 3.16
C PRO A 11 -9.41 2.10 1.72
N THR A 12 -9.32 1.17 0.78
CA THR A 12 -9.65 1.46 -0.62
C THR A 12 -11.10 1.96 -0.71
N ALA A 13 -11.40 2.80 -1.69
CA ALA A 13 -12.68 3.48 -1.90
C ALA A 13 -13.14 4.44 -0.78
N SER A 14 -12.27 4.80 0.19
CA SER A 14 -12.64 5.73 1.27
C SER A 14 -12.65 7.21 0.87
N GLY A 15 -12.15 7.60 -0.32
CA GLY A 15 -12.10 8.99 -0.76
C GLY A 15 -10.82 9.74 -0.39
N LYS A 16 -9.76 9.03 0.04
CA LYS A 16 -8.45 9.64 0.39
C LYS A 16 -7.89 10.54 -0.70
N SER A 17 -7.90 10.06 -1.95
CA SER A 17 -7.33 10.79 -3.08
C SER A 17 -8.10 12.08 -3.36
N SER A 18 -9.45 12.02 -3.31
CA SER A 18 -10.30 13.21 -3.48
C SER A 18 -10.06 14.24 -2.37
N LEU A 19 -9.93 13.78 -1.11
CA LEU A 19 -9.60 14.66 0.01
C LEU A 19 -8.21 15.29 -0.16
N ALA A 20 -7.21 14.51 -0.54
CA ALA A 20 -5.86 15.01 -0.77
C ALA A 20 -5.79 16.03 -1.92
N MET A 21 -6.49 15.77 -3.02
CA MET A 21 -6.62 16.71 -4.13
C MET A 21 -7.29 18.01 -3.69
N ALA A 22 -8.38 17.93 -2.92
CA ALA A 22 -9.08 19.11 -2.40
C ALA A 22 -8.18 19.95 -1.49
N LEU A 23 -7.39 19.33 -0.63
CA LEU A 23 -6.41 20.02 0.21
C LEU A 23 -5.31 20.69 -0.63
N ALA A 24 -4.73 19.97 -1.59
CA ALA A 24 -3.65 20.48 -2.42
C ALA A 24 -4.10 21.61 -3.36
N THR A 25 -5.35 21.57 -3.81
CA THR A 25 -5.93 22.61 -4.68
C THR A 25 -6.64 23.75 -3.94
N SER A 26 -6.73 23.70 -2.61
CA SER A 26 -7.20 24.83 -1.79
C SER A 26 -6.23 26.03 -1.90
N ASP A 27 -6.71 27.23 -1.57
CA ASP A 27 -5.85 28.41 -1.56
C ASP A 27 -4.63 28.21 -0.66
N THR A 28 -4.86 27.76 0.58
CA THR A 28 -3.76 27.44 1.52
C THR A 28 -2.80 26.39 0.95
N GLY A 29 -3.34 25.32 0.34
CA GLY A 29 -2.53 24.25 -0.24
C GLY A 29 -1.63 24.72 -1.39
N ARG A 30 -2.15 25.61 -2.24
CA ARG A 30 -1.39 26.25 -3.32
C ARG A 30 -0.32 27.19 -2.79
N ASP A 31 -0.68 28.02 -1.80
CA ASP A 31 0.24 29.00 -1.19
C ASP A 31 1.46 28.32 -0.56
N VAL A 32 1.28 27.15 0.05
CA VAL A 32 2.37 26.38 0.65
C VAL A 32 3.01 25.37 -0.31
N GLY A 33 2.51 25.26 -1.54
CA GLY A 33 3.07 24.39 -2.57
C GLY A 33 2.94 22.90 -2.26
N ILE A 34 1.72 22.41 -1.97
CA ILE A 34 1.49 20.98 -1.68
C ILE A 34 1.70 20.14 -2.94
N GLU A 35 2.49 19.09 -2.80
CA GLU A 35 2.64 18.00 -3.75
C GLU A 35 2.26 16.66 -3.09
N LEU A 36 1.63 15.77 -3.86
CA LEU A 36 1.09 14.52 -3.33
C LEU A 36 2.07 13.35 -3.48
N LEU A 37 2.27 12.60 -2.41
CA LEU A 37 3.07 11.38 -2.41
C LEU A 37 2.16 10.17 -2.24
N SER A 38 2.06 9.33 -3.28
CA SER A 38 1.28 8.09 -3.22
C SER A 38 2.02 7.03 -2.40
N ILE A 39 1.42 6.57 -1.30
CA ILE A 39 1.93 5.46 -0.49
C ILE A 39 1.14 4.20 -0.84
N ASP A 40 1.31 3.74 -2.07
CA ASP A 40 0.63 2.55 -2.61
C ASP A 40 1.63 1.61 -3.29
N ALA A 41 1.57 0.32 -2.94
CA ALA A 41 2.50 -0.69 -3.44
C ALA A 41 2.27 -1.05 -4.92
N MET A 42 1.14 -0.65 -5.51
CA MET A 42 0.77 -1.03 -6.87
C MET A 42 0.82 0.16 -7.84
N GLN A 43 0.61 1.39 -7.38
CA GLN A 43 0.72 2.58 -8.22
C GLN A 43 2.16 2.88 -8.66
N VAL A 44 3.14 2.21 -8.10
CA VAL A 44 4.55 2.30 -8.50
C VAL A 44 4.82 1.70 -9.89
N TYR A 45 3.93 0.86 -10.40
CA TYR A 45 4.09 0.17 -11.67
C TYR A 45 3.52 0.97 -12.83
N ARG A 46 4.34 1.20 -13.89
CA ARG A 46 3.88 1.83 -15.14
C ARG A 46 2.83 0.98 -15.84
N GLY A 47 1.80 1.64 -16.36
CA GLY A 47 0.71 0.98 -17.09
C GLY A 47 -0.30 0.24 -16.23
N MET A 48 -0.14 0.22 -14.90
CA MET A 48 -1.13 -0.28 -13.95
C MET A 48 -1.94 0.92 -13.42
N ASP A 49 -2.85 1.45 -14.23
CA ASP A 49 -3.51 2.73 -13.97
C ASP A 49 -4.94 2.58 -13.49
N ILE A 50 -5.75 1.81 -14.23
CA ILE A 50 -7.18 1.62 -13.95
C ILE A 50 -7.37 0.78 -12.70
N GLY A 51 -6.75 -0.41 -12.65
CA GLY A 51 -6.93 -1.35 -11.54
C GLY A 51 -6.36 -0.85 -10.22
N THR A 52 -5.36 0.03 -10.24
CA THR A 52 -4.80 0.66 -9.04
C THR A 52 -5.47 1.99 -8.69
N ALA A 53 -6.36 2.50 -9.57
CA ALA A 53 -6.93 3.85 -9.52
C ALA A 53 -5.85 4.92 -9.32
N LYS A 54 -4.81 4.84 -10.14
CA LYS A 54 -3.76 5.84 -10.22
C LYS A 54 -4.36 7.21 -10.59
N PRO A 55 -3.81 8.32 -10.07
CA PRO A 55 -4.24 9.66 -10.47
C PRO A 55 -4.24 9.82 -11.99
N THR A 56 -5.31 10.38 -12.52
CA THR A 56 -5.44 10.67 -13.95
C THR A 56 -4.44 11.73 -14.41
N VAL A 57 -4.15 11.78 -15.71
CA VAL A 57 -3.29 12.82 -16.28
C VAL A 57 -3.79 14.23 -15.92
N SER A 58 -5.11 14.43 -15.91
CA SER A 58 -5.70 15.72 -15.51
C SER A 58 -5.42 16.05 -14.04
N GLU A 59 -5.54 15.10 -13.14
CA GLU A 59 -5.22 15.30 -11.72
C GLU A 59 -3.72 15.55 -11.52
N GLN A 60 -2.84 14.85 -12.24
CA GLN A 60 -1.39 15.07 -12.20
C GLN A 60 -0.97 16.43 -12.78
N THR A 61 -1.74 16.97 -13.72
CA THR A 61 -1.53 18.33 -14.26
C THR A 61 -1.91 19.40 -13.25
N LEU A 62 -2.97 19.17 -12.46
CA LEU A 62 -3.44 20.10 -11.44
C LEU A 62 -2.52 20.13 -10.21
N VAL A 63 -2.06 18.96 -9.78
CA VAL A 63 -1.19 18.78 -8.60
C VAL A 63 -0.12 17.77 -8.94
N ARG A 64 1.14 18.08 -8.66
CA ARG A 64 2.23 17.13 -8.88
C ARG A 64 2.09 15.92 -7.95
N HIS A 65 2.21 14.73 -8.54
CA HIS A 65 2.19 13.46 -7.85
C HIS A 65 3.55 12.76 -7.91
N HIS A 66 3.94 12.16 -6.82
CA HIS A 66 5.18 11.40 -6.67
C HIS A 66 4.90 9.97 -6.25
N LEU A 67 5.90 9.11 -6.40
CA LEU A 67 5.86 7.69 -6.03
C LEU A 67 4.86 6.86 -6.84
N ILE A 68 4.55 7.33 -8.04
CA ILE A 68 3.80 6.61 -9.07
C ILE A 68 4.75 6.34 -10.24
N ASP A 69 4.49 5.31 -11.04
CA ASP A 69 5.24 5.00 -12.27
C ASP A 69 6.76 4.87 -12.10
N LEU A 70 7.21 4.33 -10.98
CA LEU A 70 8.65 4.21 -10.66
C LEU A 70 9.34 3.12 -11.48
N VAL A 71 8.65 2.00 -11.71
CA VAL A 71 9.22 0.81 -12.37
C VAL A 71 8.23 0.21 -13.37
N ASP A 72 8.75 -0.58 -14.31
CA ASP A 72 7.91 -1.35 -15.22
C ASP A 72 7.24 -2.54 -14.49
N ALA A 73 6.06 -2.93 -14.93
CA ALA A 73 5.30 -4.01 -14.28
C ALA A 73 6.00 -5.39 -14.37
N THR A 74 7.02 -5.52 -15.22
CA THR A 74 7.89 -6.70 -15.33
C THR A 74 8.91 -6.82 -14.19
N GLN A 75 9.17 -5.72 -13.47
CA GLN A 75 10.21 -5.65 -12.46
C GLN A 75 9.64 -5.90 -11.05
N ALA A 76 10.41 -6.53 -10.19
CA ALA A 76 10.10 -6.59 -8.77
C ALA A 76 10.43 -5.23 -8.11
N PHE A 77 9.55 -4.78 -7.21
CA PHE A 77 9.77 -3.56 -6.44
C PHE A 77 9.58 -3.81 -4.94
N THR A 78 10.51 -3.32 -4.15
CA THR A 78 10.59 -3.61 -2.72
C THR A 78 10.28 -2.39 -1.86
N VAL A 79 9.88 -2.62 -0.61
CA VAL A 79 9.65 -1.55 0.37
C VAL A 79 10.92 -0.73 0.61
N ALA A 80 12.11 -1.36 0.55
CA ALA A 80 13.40 -0.65 0.71
C ALA A 80 13.64 0.33 -0.46
N GLN A 81 13.38 -0.10 -1.69
CA GLN A 81 13.45 0.79 -2.86
C GLN A 81 12.43 1.93 -2.76
N PHE A 82 11.24 1.63 -2.23
CA PHE A 82 10.22 2.64 -1.98
C PHE A 82 10.67 3.68 -0.96
N GLN A 83 11.33 3.28 0.14
CA GLN A 83 11.89 4.23 1.11
C GLN A 83 12.91 5.18 0.48
N ILE A 84 13.79 4.66 -0.39
CA ILE A 84 14.78 5.48 -1.11
C ILE A 84 14.07 6.47 -2.04
N ALA A 85 13.10 6.00 -2.83
CA ALA A 85 12.34 6.86 -3.73
C ALA A 85 11.54 7.94 -2.96
N TYR A 86 10.97 7.56 -1.81
CA TYR A 86 10.28 8.49 -0.92
C TYR A 86 11.23 9.59 -0.41
N GLN A 87 12.42 9.24 0.06
CA GLN A 87 13.37 10.23 0.56
C GLN A 87 13.77 11.22 -0.55
N HIS A 88 14.07 10.72 -1.76
CA HIS A 88 14.39 11.59 -2.89
C HIS A 88 13.24 12.52 -3.25
N ALA A 89 12.00 12.03 -3.21
CA ALA A 89 10.83 12.87 -3.51
C ALA A 89 10.63 13.97 -2.45
N VAL A 90 10.79 13.64 -1.16
CA VAL A 90 10.69 14.62 -0.08
C VAL A 90 11.79 15.67 -0.17
N ASP A 91 13.03 15.25 -0.43
CA ASP A 91 14.17 16.17 -0.59
C ASP A 91 13.97 17.12 -1.78
N ASP A 92 13.49 16.61 -2.93
CA ASP A 92 13.17 17.41 -4.12
C ASP A 92 12.06 18.43 -3.84
N ILE A 93 10.95 18.02 -3.23
CA ILE A 93 9.83 18.90 -2.85
C ILE A 93 10.32 20.01 -1.91
N THR A 94 11.06 19.61 -0.87
CA THR A 94 11.57 20.54 0.16
C THR A 94 12.55 21.56 -0.44
N SER A 95 13.43 21.10 -1.36
CA SER A 95 14.41 21.98 -2.03
C SER A 95 13.75 23.11 -2.84
N ARG A 96 12.52 22.86 -3.31
CA ARG A 96 11.70 23.86 -4.04
C ARG A 96 10.79 24.69 -3.13
N GLY A 97 10.87 24.49 -1.81
CA GLY A 97 10.02 25.16 -0.82
C GLY A 97 8.59 24.61 -0.74
N GLY A 98 8.30 23.50 -1.42
CA GLY A 98 7.02 22.82 -1.38
C GLY A 98 6.85 21.94 -0.14
N ARG A 99 5.66 21.37 0.00
CA ARG A 99 5.30 20.49 1.12
C ARG A 99 4.70 19.18 0.65
N ALA A 100 5.16 18.07 1.24
CA ALA A 100 4.70 16.74 0.94
C ALA A 100 3.42 16.41 1.70
N LEU A 101 2.35 16.02 0.99
CA LEU A 101 1.14 15.42 1.56
C LEU A 101 1.09 13.94 1.16
N LEU A 102 1.19 13.06 2.15
CA LEU A 102 1.22 11.62 1.93
C LEU A 102 -0.21 11.06 1.85
N VAL A 103 -0.45 10.19 0.89
CA VAL A 103 -1.78 9.58 0.68
C VAL A 103 -1.63 8.08 0.44
N GLY A 104 -2.24 7.25 1.26
CA GLY A 104 -2.11 5.83 1.01
C GLY A 104 -2.94 4.88 1.85
N GLY A 105 -2.86 3.60 1.46
CA GLY A 105 -3.56 2.50 2.09
C GLY A 105 -2.68 1.28 2.34
N THR A 106 -1.40 1.29 1.92
CA THR A 106 -0.48 0.17 2.10
C THR A 106 0.24 0.29 3.44
N GLY A 107 -0.32 -0.33 4.48
CA GLY A 107 0.11 -0.14 5.86
C GLY A 107 1.61 -0.32 6.11
N LEU A 108 2.25 -1.34 5.51
CA LEU A 108 3.70 -1.54 5.65
C LEU A 108 4.51 -0.38 5.03
N TYR A 109 4.09 0.14 3.88
CA TYR A 109 4.75 1.26 3.20
C TYR A 109 4.61 2.54 4.03
N VAL A 110 3.42 2.79 4.57
CA VAL A 110 3.20 3.92 5.50
C VAL A 110 4.16 3.82 6.68
N ARG A 111 4.25 2.66 7.35
CA ARG A 111 5.17 2.45 8.48
C ARG A 111 6.64 2.60 8.06
N ALA A 112 6.99 2.11 6.88
CA ALA A 112 8.35 2.22 6.38
C ALA A 112 8.79 3.69 6.24
N VAL A 113 7.92 4.58 5.76
CA VAL A 113 8.26 5.99 5.55
C VAL A 113 8.03 6.87 6.78
N VAL A 114 6.96 6.62 7.54
CA VAL A 114 6.63 7.43 8.74
C VAL A 114 7.56 7.11 9.90
N ASP A 115 7.92 5.84 10.08
CA ASP A 115 8.72 5.37 11.22
C ASP A 115 10.16 5.02 10.83
N GLY A 116 10.54 5.18 9.57
CA GLY A 116 11.90 4.90 9.12
C GLY A 116 12.33 3.44 9.39
N LEU A 117 11.42 2.45 9.11
CA LEU A 117 11.71 1.06 9.45
C LEU A 117 13.03 0.57 8.86
N THR A 118 13.87 -0.04 9.68
CA THR A 118 15.04 -0.76 9.20
C THR A 118 14.59 -2.08 8.57
N LEU A 119 14.73 -2.18 7.24
CA LEU A 119 14.32 -3.35 6.49
C LEU A 119 15.54 -4.27 6.24
N PRO A 120 15.46 -5.56 6.61
CA PRO A 120 16.54 -6.50 6.30
C PRO A 120 16.68 -6.74 4.81
N GLY A 121 17.89 -7.03 4.36
CA GLY A 121 18.22 -7.39 2.98
C GLY A 121 17.44 -8.60 2.46
N GLN A 122 17.65 -8.93 1.20
CA GLN A 122 17.05 -10.09 0.53
C GLN A 122 18.16 -11.09 0.15
N TRP A 123 17.86 -12.39 0.26
CA TRP A 123 18.75 -13.49 -0.08
C TRP A 123 18.01 -14.47 -1.01
N PRO A 124 17.98 -14.20 -2.33
CA PRO A 124 17.16 -14.96 -3.29
C PRO A 124 17.47 -16.46 -3.30
N GLU A 125 18.74 -16.86 -3.14
CA GLU A 125 19.14 -18.27 -3.11
C GLU A 125 18.60 -18.98 -1.86
N VAL A 126 18.70 -18.32 -0.69
CA VAL A 126 18.13 -18.82 0.56
C VAL A 126 16.62 -18.92 0.44
N ARG A 127 16.00 -17.91 -0.15
CA ARG A 127 14.57 -17.88 -0.38
C ARG A 127 14.09 -19.04 -1.25
N ALA A 128 14.72 -19.26 -2.40
CA ALA A 128 14.37 -20.34 -3.31
C ALA A 128 14.44 -21.71 -2.61
N ARG A 129 15.51 -21.98 -1.87
CA ARG A 129 15.67 -23.20 -1.09
C ARG A 129 14.56 -23.37 -0.05
N LEU A 130 14.19 -22.30 0.67
CA LEU A 130 13.13 -22.34 1.66
C LEU A 130 11.72 -22.54 1.04
N ASP A 131 11.49 -22.03 -0.16
CA ASP A 131 10.26 -22.28 -0.91
C ASP A 131 10.16 -23.77 -1.34
N ASP A 132 11.26 -24.42 -1.75
CA ASP A 132 11.33 -25.86 -2.03
C ASP A 132 11.12 -26.69 -0.75
N GLU A 133 11.76 -26.31 0.36
CA GLU A 133 11.57 -26.96 1.66
C GLU A 133 10.12 -26.84 2.17
N LEU A 134 9.45 -25.71 1.93
CA LEU A 134 8.02 -25.57 2.29
C LEU A 134 7.15 -26.64 1.63
N ILE A 135 7.44 -26.96 0.35
CA ILE A 135 6.73 -28.00 -0.39
C ILE A 135 7.01 -29.39 0.22
N ALA A 136 8.26 -29.64 0.62
CA ALA A 136 8.70 -30.94 1.11
C ALA A 136 8.27 -31.26 2.54
N ILE A 137 8.34 -30.29 3.46
CA ILE A 137 8.16 -30.53 4.91
C ILE A 137 7.03 -29.73 5.54
N GLY A 138 6.40 -28.82 4.81
CA GLY A 138 5.27 -28.02 5.27
C GLY A 138 5.64 -26.82 6.16
N PRO A 139 4.66 -25.93 6.42
CA PRO A 139 4.89 -24.68 7.14
C PRO A 139 5.16 -24.88 8.64
N GLU A 140 4.60 -25.92 9.27
CA GLU A 140 4.76 -26.20 10.70
C GLU A 140 6.20 -26.55 11.05
N ALA A 141 6.88 -27.35 10.23
CA ALA A 141 8.28 -27.71 10.43
C ALA A 141 9.20 -26.49 10.27
N LEU A 142 8.93 -25.64 9.27
CA LEU A 142 9.65 -24.38 9.09
C LEU A 142 9.41 -23.41 10.26
N HIS A 143 8.18 -23.37 10.80
CA HIS A 143 7.88 -22.56 11.98
C HIS A 143 8.66 -23.04 13.20
N GLN A 144 8.76 -24.36 13.44
CA GLN A 144 9.57 -24.92 14.53
C GLN A 144 11.04 -24.51 14.40
N ARG A 145 11.61 -24.56 13.18
CA ARG A 145 12.98 -24.08 12.91
C ARG A 145 13.12 -22.59 13.20
N LEU A 146 12.13 -21.76 12.80
CA LEU A 146 12.12 -20.36 13.13
C LEU A 146 12.12 -20.11 14.64
N CYS A 147 11.32 -20.88 15.41
CA CYS A 147 11.28 -20.78 16.86
C CYS A 147 12.64 -21.12 17.53
N GLN A 148 13.44 -21.96 16.89
CA GLN A 148 14.80 -22.29 17.37
C GLN A 148 15.81 -21.17 17.04
N LEU A 149 15.74 -20.59 15.82
CA LEU A 149 16.67 -19.54 15.36
C LEU A 149 16.31 -18.17 15.90
N ASP A 150 15.02 -17.87 16.04
CA ASP A 150 14.50 -16.59 16.54
C ASP A 150 13.19 -16.82 17.32
N PRO A 151 13.29 -17.17 18.61
CA PRO A 151 12.10 -17.40 19.46
C PRO A 151 11.15 -16.20 19.50
N THR A 152 11.69 -14.98 19.42
CA THR A 152 10.91 -13.75 19.46
C THR A 152 10.06 -13.59 18.18
N ALA A 153 10.61 -13.89 17.03
CA ALA A 153 9.85 -13.86 15.77
C ALA A 153 8.88 -15.03 15.69
N GLY A 154 9.30 -16.25 16.08
CA GLY A 154 8.48 -17.45 16.08
C GLY A 154 7.22 -17.28 16.91
N SER A 155 7.32 -16.76 18.14
CA SER A 155 6.16 -16.55 19.03
C SER A 155 5.13 -15.53 18.49
N LYS A 156 5.50 -14.68 17.54
CA LYS A 156 4.61 -13.66 16.92
C LYS A 156 4.02 -14.09 15.58
N MET A 157 4.34 -15.30 15.11
CA MET A 157 3.90 -15.78 13.80
C MET A 157 3.07 -17.04 13.94
N GLU A 158 1.91 -17.04 13.28
CA GLU A 158 1.06 -18.24 13.19
C GLU A 158 1.78 -19.32 12.37
N PRO A 159 1.77 -20.60 12.82
CA PRO A 159 2.44 -21.70 12.11
C PRO A 159 1.99 -21.90 10.66
N SER A 160 0.76 -21.50 10.32
CA SER A 160 0.21 -21.56 8.95
C SER A 160 0.65 -20.40 8.05
N ASN A 161 1.31 -19.37 8.58
CA ASN A 161 1.70 -18.18 7.80
C ASN A 161 3.05 -18.40 7.11
N SER A 162 3.07 -19.30 6.12
CA SER A 162 4.28 -19.67 5.37
C SER A 162 5.06 -18.49 4.82
N ARG A 163 4.38 -17.47 4.27
CA ARG A 163 5.04 -16.26 3.73
C ARG A 163 5.91 -15.54 4.76
N ARG A 164 5.38 -15.32 5.96
CA ARG A 164 6.11 -14.62 7.03
C ARG A 164 7.21 -15.49 7.62
N ILE A 165 6.96 -16.78 7.77
CA ILE A 165 7.92 -17.75 8.28
C ILE A 165 9.14 -17.84 7.34
N ILE A 166 8.92 -18.05 6.04
CA ILE A 166 9.98 -18.12 5.05
C ILE A 166 10.77 -16.80 5.02
N ARG A 167 10.09 -15.65 5.09
CA ARG A 167 10.78 -14.36 5.11
C ARG A 167 11.67 -14.20 6.36
N ALA A 168 11.20 -14.62 7.51
CA ALA A 168 11.98 -14.57 8.74
C ALA A 168 13.18 -15.53 8.69
N LEU A 169 12.99 -16.75 8.20
CA LEU A 169 14.07 -17.73 8.00
C LEU A 169 15.10 -17.23 6.97
N GLU A 170 14.64 -16.70 5.83
CA GLU A 170 15.51 -16.09 4.81
C GLU A 170 16.43 -15.03 5.44
N VAL A 171 15.89 -14.17 6.29
CA VAL A 171 16.67 -13.15 6.98
C VAL A 171 17.62 -13.79 8.00
N CYS A 172 17.16 -14.71 8.83
CA CYS A 172 18.02 -15.37 9.83
C CYS A 172 19.18 -16.07 9.18
N GLU A 173 18.93 -16.88 8.14
CA GLU A 173 19.94 -17.70 7.49
C GLU A 173 20.83 -16.89 6.55
N GLY A 174 20.28 -15.90 5.85
CA GLY A 174 21.03 -15.07 4.92
C GLY A 174 21.90 -14.01 5.61
N SER A 175 21.41 -13.41 6.71
CA SER A 175 22.16 -12.39 7.44
C SER A 175 23.03 -12.93 8.58
N GLY A 176 22.75 -14.15 9.04
CA GLY A 176 23.33 -14.70 10.27
C GLY A 176 22.84 -14.05 11.56
N ARG A 177 21.74 -13.27 11.50
CA ARG A 177 21.16 -12.54 12.65
C ARG A 177 19.67 -12.84 12.77
N PRO A 178 19.11 -12.87 14.00
CA PRO A 178 17.68 -13.02 14.21
C PRO A 178 16.88 -11.96 13.43
N PHE A 179 15.77 -12.36 12.81
CA PHE A 179 14.86 -11.43 12.14
C PHE A 179 14.34 -10.34 13.09
N SER A 180 14.07 -10.70 14.34
CA SER A 180 13.63 -9.78 15.39
C SER A 180 14.67 -8.72 15.78
N SER A 181 15.96 -8.87 15.39
CA SER A 181 17.02 -7.90 15.64
C SER A 181 17.03 -6.69 14.71
N PHE A 182 16.21 -6.71 13.63
CA PHE A 182 16.15 -5.63 12.63
C PHE A 182 15.19 -4.48 13.02
N GLY A 183 14.92 -4.31 14.28
CA GLY A 183 14.13 -3.21 14.80
C GLY A 183 12.98 -3.68 15.71
N PRO A 184 12.20 -2.73 16.24
CA PRO A 184 11.14 -3.04 17.20
C PRO A 184 9.94 -3.79 16.56
N GLY A 185 9.96 -3.95 15.23
CA GLY A 185 8.88 -4.57 14.48
C GLY A 185 7.73 -3.62 14.17
N VAL A 186 6.72 -4.16 13.47
CA VAL A 186 5.57 -3.38 12.98
C VAL A 186 4.50 -3.13 14.05
N ASP A 187 4.64 -3.68 15.24
CA ASP A 187 3.67 -3.55 16.34
C ASP A 187 4.12 -2.52 17.41
N THR A 188 5.24 -1.84 17.19
CA THR A 188 5.74 -0.76 18.06
C THR A 188 5.54 0.57 17.37
N TYR A 189 4.95 1.55 18.02
CA TYR A 189 4.56 2.85 17.47
C TYR A 189 5.30 3.98 18.17
N PRO A 190 6.53 4.34 17.73
CA PRO A 190 7.30 5.42 18.33
C PRO A 190 6.59 6.76 18.12
N ALA A 191 6.90 7.74 18.97
CA ALA A 191 6.43 9.10 18.73
C ALA A 191 6.91 9.60 17.37
N SER A 192 6.02 10.30 16.65
CA SER A 192 6.28 10.83 15.32
C SER A 192 5.74 12.24 15.22
N GLU A 193 6.45 13.10 14.51
CA GLU A 193 5.97 14.45 14.17
C GLU A 193 4.98 14.43 13.00
N VAL A 194 4.89 13.32 12.27
CA VAL A 194 3.94 13.13 11.16
C VAL A 194 2.54 12.99 11.73
N GLN A 195 1.65 13.90 11.35
CA GLN A 195 0.24 13.78 11.68
C GLN A 195 -0.41 12.72 10.79
N GLN A 196 -1.16 11.82 11.41
CA GLN A 196 -1.81 10.73 10.72
C GLN A 196 -3.32 10.85 10.89
N VAL A 197 -4.03 10.94 9.77
CA VAL A 197 -5.50 10.96 9.75
C VAL A 197 -6.01 9.79 8.92
N ALA A 198 -7.11 9.18 9.34
CA ALA A 198 -7.70 8.08 8.59
C ALA A 198 -9.21 8.25 8.43
N LEU A 199 -9.70 7.89 7.24
CA LEU A 199 -11.12 7.93 6.89
C LEU A 199 -11.77 6.59 7.20
N ARG A 200 -12.91 6.62 7.90
CA ARG A 200 -13.71 5.44 8.22
C ARG A 200 -15.16 5.64 7.75
N TRP A 201 -15.68 4.63 7.09
CA TRP A 201 -17.05 4.59 6.61
C TRP A 201 -17.85 3.49 7.32
N PRO A 202 -19.19 3.61 7.42
CA PRO A 202 -20.05 2.46 7.70
C PRO A 202 -19.76 1.34 6.68
N ARG A 203 -19.70 0.11 7.16
CA ARG A 203 -19.24 -1.03 6.35
C ARG A 203 -20.10 -1.28 5.10
N ASP A 204 -21.41 -1.09 5.22
CA ASP A 204 -22.35 -1.25 4.10
C ASP A 204 -22.15 -0.16 3.04
N VAL A 205 -21.88 1.08 3.46
CA VAL A 205 -21.57 2.20 2.55
C VAL A 205 -20.27 1.93 1.81
N LEU A 206 -19.21 1.57 2.55
CA LEU A 206 -17.93 1.24 1.92
C LEU A 206 -18.04 0.06 0.95
N ALA A 207 -18.88 -0.94 1.27
CA ALA A 207 -19.10 -2.09 0.40
C ALA A 207 -19.77 -1.69 -0.92
N ARG A 208 -20.75 -0.76 -0.91
CA ARG A 208 -21.37 -0.21 -2.14
C ARG A 208 -20.38 0.62 -2.96
N ARG A 209 -19.57 1.47 -2.31
CA ARG A 209 -18.52 2.27 -2.96
C ARG A 209 -17.45 1.39 -3.64
N ILE A 210 -17.09 0.26 -3.01
CA ILE A 210 -16.16 -0.71 -3.60
C ILE A 210 -16.78 -1.34 -4.85
N GLU A 211 -18.04 -1.77 -4.78
CA GLU A 211 -18.72 -2.39 -5.91
C GLU A 211 -18.82 -1.44 -7.10
N GLU A 212 -19.27 -0.20 -6.87
CA GLU A 212 -19.34 0.85 -7.88
C GLU A 212 -17.97 1.11 -8.50
N ARG A 213 -16.95 1.27 -7.69
CA ARG A 213 -15.57 1.47 -8.17
C ARG A 213 -15.10 0.33 -9.08
N VAL A 214 -15.40 -0.93 -8.72
CA VAL A 214 -15.02 -2.08 -9.56
C VAL A 214 -15.74 -2.03 -10.90
N ARG A 215 -17.04 -1.70 -10.94
CA ARG A 215 -17.79 -1.53 -12.18
C ARG A 215 -17.19 -0.45 -13.07
N VAL A 216 -16.89 0.72 -12.50
CA VAL A 216 -16.22 1.81 -13.21
C VAL A 216 -14.84 1.39 -13.76
N MET A 217 -14.07 0.59 -13.04
CA MET A 217 -12.80 0.06 -13.55
C MET A 217 -13.00 -0.82 -14.79
N ILE A 218 -14.00 -1.68 -14.79
CA ILE A 218 -14.35 -2.51 -15.94
C ILE A 218 -14.76 -1.65 -17.13
N GLU A 219 -15.65 -0.69 -16.93
CA GLU A 219 -16.11 0.25 -17.96
C GLU A 219 -14.98 1.09 -18.56
N ARG A 220 -14.00 1.45 -17.73
CA ARG A 220 -12.80 2.17 -18.17
C ARG A 220 -11.78 1.32 -18.90
N GLY A 221 -12.02 0.02 -19.04
CA GLY A 221 -11.20 -0.89 -19.83
C GLY A 221 -10.11 -1.62 -19.04
N LEU A 222 -10.38 -2.01 -17.79
CA LEU A 222 -9.45 -2.81 -16.98
C LEU A 222 -8.99 -4.08 -17.72
N GLN A 223 -9.88 -4.72 -18.49
CA GLN A 223 -9.51 -5.89 -19.30
C GLN A 223 -8.40 -5.57 -20.29
N ALA A 224 -8.59 -4.51 -21.10
CA ALA A 224 -7.61 -4.11 -22.11
C ALA A 224 -6.27 -3.69 -21.48
N GLU A 225 -6.30 -3.06 -20.28
CA GLU A 225 -5.09 -2.74 -19.51
C GLU A 225 -4.33 -4.03 -19.15
N VAL A 226 -5.04 -5.05 -18.65
CA VAL A 226 -4.42 -6.33 -18.26
C VAL A 226 -3.90 -7.09 -19.47
N GLU A 227 -4.65 -7.15 -20.56
CA GLU A 227 -4.23 -7.76 -21.84
C GLU A 227 -2.92 -7.15 -22.34
N ASN A 228 -2.83 -5.81 -22.34
CA ASN A 228 -1.60 -5.11 -22.74
C ASN A 228 -0.41 -5.44 -21.83
N LEU A 229 -0.63 -5.46 -20.53
CA LEU A 229 0.44 -5.80 -19.55
C LEU A 229 0.91 -7.25 -19.69
N LEU A 230 0.02 -8.19 -20.00
CA LEU A 230 0.37 -9.59 -20.24
C LEU A 230 1.29 -9.76 -21.45
N THR A 231 1.15 -8.95 -22.50
CA THR A 231 2.05 -9.00 -23.67
C THR A 231 3.48 -8.58 -23.32
N GLN A 232 3.65 -7.74 -22.30
CA GLN A 232 4.96 -7.25 -21.82
C GLN A 232 5.54 -8.18 -20.74
N GLY A 233 4.70 -9.00 -20.12
CA GLY A 233 4.99 -9.78 -18.92
C GLY A 233 4.70 -9.01 -17.63
N LEU A 234 4.37 -9.75 -16.58
CA LEU A 234 4.12 -9.20 -15.24
C LEU A 234 5.04 -9.87 -14.22
N SER A 235 5.64 -9.06 -13.35
CA SER A 235 6.36 -9.60 -12.19
C SER A 235 5.39 -10.33 -11.25
N PRO A 236 5.86 -11.32 -10.47
CA PRO A 236 5.03 -12.01 -9.49
C PRO A 236 4.34 -11.05 -8.50
N THR A 237 4.96 -9.91 -8.21
CA THR A 237 4.39 -8.89 -7.31
C THR A 237 3.28 -8.09 -7.99
N ALA A 238 3.51 -7.62 -9.21
CA ALA A 238 2.51 -6.88 -9.99
C ALA A 238 1.27 -7.73 -10.25
N LEU A 239 1.46 -9.02 -10.59
CA LEU A 239 0.35 -9.96 -10.82
C LEU A 239 -0.53 -10.20 -9.58
N GLN A 240 -0.02 -9.95 -8.35
CA GLN A 240 -0.83 -10.08 -7.13
C GLN A 240 -1.74 -8.88 -6.87
N ALA A 241 -1.68 -7.82 -7.68
CA ALA A 241 -2.59 -6.69 -7.54
C ALA A 241 -4.05 -7.14 -7.71
N LEU A 242 -4.91 -6.64 -6.82
CA LEU A 242 -6.34 -6.94 -6.87
C LEU A 242 -6.95 -6.43 -8.19
N GLY A 243 -7.72 -7.28 -8.82
CA GLY A 243 -8.30 -7.03 -10.13
C GLY A 243 -7.46 -7.60 -11.27
N TYR A 244 -6.14 -7.54 -11.21
CA TYR A 244 -5.26 -8.03 -12.28
C TYR A 244 -5.23 -9.56 -12.31
N LYS A 245 -4.93 -10.19 -11.19
CA LYS A 245 -4.95 -11.66 -11.12
C LYS A 245 -6.29 -12.25 -11.53
N GLU A 246 -7.38 -11.65 -11.08
CA GLU A 246 -8.73 -12.12 -11.39
C GLU A 246 -9.07 -11.92 -12.88
N MET A 247 -8.64 -10.80 -13.47
CA MET A 247 -8.85 -10.52 -14.88
C MET A 247 -8.05 -11.48 -15.77
N VAL A 248 -6.86 -11.92 -15.35
CA VAL A 248 -6.11 -12.97 -16.05
C VAL A 248 -6.92 -14.27 -16.14
N GLU A 249 -7.61 -14.68 -15.04
CA GLU A 249 -8.47 -15.86 -15.08
C GLU A 249 -9.59 -15.75 -16.15
N HIS A 250 -10.10 -14.53 -16.37
CA HIS A 250 -11.10 -14.27 -17.42
C HIS A 250 -10.48 -14.34 -18.82
N ILE A 251 -9.37 -13.64 -19.04
CA ILE A 251 -8.67 -13.59 -20.34
C ILE A 251 -8.26 -15.00 -20.79
N GLU A 252 -7.87 -15.86 -19.86
CA GLU A 252 -7.52 -17.25 -20.12
C GLU A 252 -8.76 -18.19 -20.19
N GLY A 253 -9.97 -17.66 -20.10
CA GLY A 253 -11.23 -18.40 -20.26
C GLY A 253 -11.61 -19.30 -19.08
N ARG A 254 -10.99 -19.13 -17.92
CA ARG A 254 -11.31 -19.92 -16.71
C ARG A 254 -12.47 -19.36 -15.89
N MET A 255 -12.80 -18.08 -16.06
CA MET A 255 -13.91 -17.41 -15.40
C MET A 255 -14.65 -16.50 -16.36
N SER A 256 -15.97 -16.38 -16.23
CA SER A 256 -16.76 -15.36 -16.92
C SER A 256 -16.45 -13.97 -16.35
N LEU A 257 -16.73 -12.92 -17.11
CA LEU A 257 -16.52 -11.54 -16.64
C LEU A 257 -17.36 -11.23 -15.40
N GLU A 258 -18.56 -11.75 -15.30
CA GLU A 258 -19.44 -11.55 -14.16
C GLU A 258 -18.86 -12.19 -12.88
N GLU A 259 -18.34 -13.42 -12.98
CA GLU A 259 -17.66 -14.10 -11.87
C GLU A 259 -16.40 -13.36 -11.43
N VAL A 260 -15.63 -12.81 -12.38
CA VAL A 260 -14.45 -11.99 -12.09
C VAL A 260 -14.84 -10.72 -11.33
N ILE A 261 -15.85 -9.98 -11.79
CA ILE A 261 -16.35 -8.78 -11.12
C ILE A 261 -16.76 -9.12 -9.68
N ALA A 262 -17.57 -10.16 -9.49
CA ALA A 262 -17.99 -10.59 -8.15
C ALA A 262 -16.78 -10.96 -7.25
N THR A 263 -15.79 -11.65 -7.81
CA THR A 263 -14.57 -12.05 -7.10
C THR A 263 -13.73 -10.84 -6.71
N ILE A 264 -13.53 -9.87 -7.62
CA ILE A 264 -12.79 -8.63 -7.34
C ILE A 264 -13.49 -7.86 -6.21
N VAL A 265 -14.81 -7.72 -6.26
CA VAL A 265 -15.60 -7.03 -5.23
C VAL A 265 -15.39 -7.69 -3.85
N VAL A 266 -15.54 -9.00 -3.76
CA VAL A 266 -15.35 -9.75 -2.50
C VAL A 266 -13.93 -9.58 -1.96
N LYS A 267 -12.91 -9.78 -2.79
CA LYS A 267 -11.50 -9.66 -2.39
C LYS A 267 -11.14 -8.23 -2.01
N THR A 268 -11.71 -7.23 -2.69
CA THR A 268 -11.49 -5.81 -2.37
C THR A 268 -12.14 -5.43 -1.04
N ARG A 269 -13.35 -5.93 -0.73
CA ARG A 269 -13.97 -5.78 0.59
C ARG A 269 -13.12 -6.40 1.70
N GLN A 270 -12.59 -7.60 1.49
CA GLN A 270 -11.68 -8.25 2.43
C GLN A 270 -10.38 -7.46 2.61
N PHE A 271 -9.85 -6.88 1.54
CA PHE A 271 -8.66 -6.03 1.59
C PHE A 271 -8.93 -4.75 2.39
N ALA A 272 -10.05 -4.08 2.17
CA ALA A 272 -10.47 -2.90 2.94
C ALA A 272 -10.55 -3.19 4.44
N VAL A 273 -11.11 -4.33 4.83
CA VAL A 273 -11.15 -4.78 6.25
C VAL A 273 -9.74 -5.01 6.80
N ARG A 274 -8.83 -5.61 6.01
CA ARG A 274 -7.43 -5.80 6.43
C ARG A 274 -6.70 -4.47 6.61
N GLN A 275 -6.92 -3.49 5.71
CA GLN A 275 -6.35 -2.14 5.83
C GLN A 275 -6.84 -1.45 7.11
N GLU A 276 -8.14 -1.48 7.37
CA GLU A 276 -8.71 -0.88 8.57
C GLU A 276 -8.17 -1.54 9.85
N ARG A 277 -8.11 -2.87 9.91
CA ARG A 277 -7.51 -3.59 11.05
C ARG A 277 -6.04 -3.26 11.24
N TRP A 278 -5.30 -3.04 10.17
CA TRP A 278 -3.89 -2.62 10.25
C TRP A 278 -3.78 -1.25 10.89
N PHE A 279 -4.50 -0.26 10.39
CA PHE A 279 -4.42 1.11 10.88
C PHE A 279 -5.00 1.28 12.29
N ARG A 280 -6.00 0.51 12.68
CA ARG A 280 -6.55 0.53 14.05
C ARG A 280 -5.56 0.16 15.15
N ARG A 281 -4.48 -0.51 14.83
CA ARG A 281 -3.44 -0.86 15.80
C ARG A 281 -2.53 0.31 16.14
N ASP A 282 -2.48 1.33 15.29
CA ASP A 282 -1.64 2.50 15.50
C ASP A 282 -2.42 3.57 16.29
N PRO A 283 -2.07 3.81 17.58
CA PRO A 283 -2.80 4.77 18.41
C PRO A 283 -2.57 6.23 18.04
N ARG A 284 -1.64 6.52 17.13
CA ARG A 284 -1.31 7.87 16.66
C ARG A 284 -2.26 8.38 15.58
N ILE A 285 -3.09 7.49 15.03
CA ILE A 285 -4.00 7.81 13.93
C ILE A 285 -5.28 8.46 14.46
N ASN A 286 -5.57 9.67 14.00
CA ASN A 286 -6.84 10.35 14.24
C ASN A 286 -7.87 9.89 13.20
N TRP A 287 -8.94 9.25 13.66
CA TRP A 287 -9.99 8.72 12.81
C TRP A 287 -11.10 9.72 12.58
N PHE A 288 -11.49 9.89 11.32
CA PHE A 288 -12.67 10.64 10.89
C PHE A 288 -13.76 9.67 10.41
N ASP A 289 -14.89 9.67 11.08
CA ASP A 289 -16.08 8.94 10.67
C ASP A 289 -16.81 9.76 9.60
N ILE A 290 -17.00 9.16 8.42
CA ILE A 290 -17.57 9.82 7.26
C ILE A 290 -19.02 9.39 7.09
N GLU A 291 -19.90 10.37 6.92
CA GLU A 291 -21.32 10.14 6.70
C GLU A 291 -21.70 10.23 5.22
N SER A 292 -21.16 11.22 4.49
CA SER A 292 -21.52 11.49 3.10
C SER A 292 -20.33 11.72 2.17
N ASP A 293 -19.46 12.71 2.49
CA ASP A 293 -18.33 13.06 1.63
C ASP A 293 -17.12 13.53 2.45
N PRO A 294 -15.97 12.84 2.33
CA PRO A 294 -14.78 13.19 3.10
C PRO A 294 -14.20 14.56 2.75
N VAL A 295 -14.48 15.10 1.56
CA VAL A 295 -13.97 16.43 1.19
C VAL A 295 -14.70 17.49 2.00
N THR A 296 -16.02 17.48 2.01
CA THR A 296 -16.83 18.50 2.73
C THR A 296 -16.74 18.36 4.26
N GLU A 297 -16.60 17.13 4.75
CA GLU A 297 -16.59 16.86 6.19
C GLU A 297 -15.21 17.05 6.83
N VAL A 298 -14.12 16.76 6.11
CA VAL A 298 -12.76 16.67 6.70
C VAL A 298 -11.84 17.77 6.20
N ALA A 299 -11.92 18.20 4.91
CA ALA A 299 -10.99 19.19 4.39
C ALA A 299 -10.97 20.49 5.19
N PRO A 300 -12.10 21.07 5.66
CA PRO A 300 -12.07 22.29 6.46
C PRO A 300 -11.29 22.16 7.76
N GLN A 301 -11.31 20.97 8.37
CA GLN A 301 -10.57 20.69 9.61
C GLN A 301 -9.08 20.52 9.37
N LEU A 302 -8.68 20.00 8.21
CA LEU A 302 -7.27 19.75 7.87
C LEU A 302 -6.57 20.97 7.25
N ILE A 303 -7.30 21.87 6.58
CA ILE A 303 -6.73 23.09 5.97
C ILE A 303 -5.99 23.92 7.03
N GLY A 304 -6.54 24.03 8.24
CA GLY A 304 -5.89 24.73 9.35
C GLY A 304 -4.56 24.11 9.80
N LEU A 305 -4.30 22.84 9.46
CA LEU A 305 -3.04 22.16 9.75
C LEU A 305 -1.98 22.40 8.66
N LEU A 306 -2.37 22.90 7.50
CA LEU A 306 -1.47 23.16 6.37
C LEU A 306 -0.74 24.51 6.49
N ALA A 307 -1.33 25.46 7.20
CA ALA A 307 -0.74 26.75 7.50
C ALA A 307 0.31 26.63 8.62
#